data_b5f1b38278cac89038ab85b9dc755566
#
_entry.id   b5f1b38278cac89038ab85b9dc755566
#
_cell.length_a   1.000
_cell.length_b   1.000
_cell.length_c   1.000
_cell.angle_alpha   90.00
_cell.angle_beta   90.00
_cell.angle_gamma   90.00
#
_symmetry.space_group_name_H-M   'P 1'
#
loop_
_entity.id
_entity.type
_entity.pdbx_description
1 polymer ?
#
loop_
_entity_poly.entity_id
_entity_poly.type
_entity_poly.pdbx_seq_one_letter_code
_entity_poly.pdbx_strand_id
1 'polypeptide(L)'
;MTDVADLIDVLRAAVVECVGQEPEVAVAYSGGLDSSIIDSLAMEIASTSRYTCAVRESPDDRLVREMVNEQRIPPTVIVLSETRLIAHVREAAYALNTTNPVQIAYSIPILAVLSSAKERLILAGSVADELFGGYAKYMREEDPTIQMGIDLAKALEEIEKLTEIASSKGKTIGFPFASGQVIDLASDIPLKRKIDGDGRKIILRQAAKQLGIEAHDRPKRAAQYSSGIMKEMERLARRDGLDIKSWVEGKVSSDHRTS
;
A
#
# COMPACT_ATOMS: atom_id res chain seq x y z
N MET A 1 5.11 -16.57 -23.91
CA MET A 1 4.21 -15.42 -23.60
C MET A 1 3.70 -15.65 -22.20
N THR A 2 4.08 -14.82 -21.23
CA THR A 2 3.70 -14.95 -19.82
C THR A 2 2.18 -15.05 -19.70
N ASP A 3 1.66 -16.15 -19.17
CA ASP A 3 0.22 -16.34 -18.97
C ASP A 3 -0.23 -15.73 -17.63
N VAL A 4 -1.53 -15.56 -17.46
CA VAL A 4 -2.14 -15.13 -16.18
C VAL A 4 -1.90 -16.18 -15.09
N ALA A 5 -1.89 -17.46 -15.46
CA ALA A 5 -1.59 -18.55 -14.56
C ALA A 5 -0.14 -18.48 -14.03
N ASP A 6 0.84 -18.22 -14.91
CA ASP A 6 2.25 -18.04 -14.51
C ASP A 6 2.38 -16.89 -13.48
N LEU A 7 1.67 -15.78 -13.70
CA LEU A 7 1.69 -14.66 -12.76
C LEU A 7 1.08 -15.03 -11.40
N ILE A 8 -0.02 -15.77 -11.38
CA ILE A 8 -0.64 -16.25 -10.14
C ILE A 8 0.32 -17.18 -9.38
N ASP A 9 0.96 -18.11 -10.07
CA ASP A 9 1.87 -19.07 -9.45
C ASP A 9 3.12 -18.39 -8.88
N VAL A 10 3.69 -17.42 -9.60
CA VAL A 10 4.84 -16.64 -9.09
C VAL A 10 4.44 -15.76 -7.91
N LEU A 11 3.27 -15.12 -7.95
CA LEU A 11 2.76 -14.35 -6.80
C LEU A 11 2.48 -15.25 -5.59
N ARG A 12 1.92 -16.45 -5.82
CA ARG A 12 1.70 -17.43 -4.76
C ARG A 12 3.01 -17.86 -4.11
N ALA A 13 4.03 -18.16 -4.91
CA ALA A 13 5.36 -18.49 -4.42
C ALA A 13 5.97 -17.36 -3.58
N ALA A 14 5.84 -16.10 -4.04
CA ALA A 14 6.30 -14.94 -3.31
C ALA A 14 5.57 -14.72 -1.98
N VAL A 15 4.26 -14.98 -1.93
CA VAL A 15 3.49 -14.94 -0.68
C VAL A 15 3.93 -16.06 0.27
N VAL A 16 4.14 -17.28 -0.23
CA VAL A 16 4.66 -18.43 0.56
C VAL A 16 6.03 -18.08 1.16
N GLU A 17 6.91 -17.48 0.37
CA GLU A 17 8.24 -17.04 0.85
C GLU A 17 8.13 -15.99 1.95
N CYS A 18 7.27 -14.98 1.78
CA CYS A 18 7.04 -13.94 2.80
C CYS A 18 6.44 -14.51 4.09
N VAL A 19 5.48 -15.43 3.99
CA VAL A 19 4.79 -16.03 5.14
C VAL A 19 5.71 -16.97 5.91
N GLY A 20 6.53 -17.75 5.18
CA GLY A 20 7.45 -18.71 5.80
C GLY A 20 6.72 -19.69 6.71
N GLN A 21 7.02 -19.67 8.01
CA GLN A 21 6.43 -20.54 9.02
C GLN A 21 5.41 -19.82 9.93
N GLU A 22 5.08 -18.55 9.64
CA GLU A 22 4.15 -17.79 10.47
C GLU A 22 2.70 -18.30 10.28
N PRO A 23 2.05 -18.82 11.33
CA PRO A 23 0.70 -19.38 11.22
C PRO A 23 -0.39 -18.31 11.10
N GLU A 24 -0.09 -17.08 11.55
CA GLU A 24 -0.99 -15.94 11.58
C GLU A 24 -0.29 -14.72 10.97
N VAL A 25 -0.94 -14.05 10.03
CA VAL A 25 -0.40 -12.89 9.34
C VAL A 25 -1.41 -11.75 9.31
N ALA A 26 -0.92 -10.52 9.42
CA ALA A 26 -1.71 -9.32 9.15
C ALA A 26 -1.57 -8.93 7.67
N VAL A 27 -2.64 -8.45 7.07
CA VAL A 27 -2.61 -7.84 5.75
C VAL A 27 -2.94 -6.35 5.86
N ALA A 28 -2.06 -5.49 5.35
CA ALA A 28 -2.35 -4.07 5.17
C ALA A 28 -3.36 -3.93 4.02
N TYR A 29 -4.65 -3.99 4.38
CA TYR A 29 -5.76 -4.19 3.45
C TYR A 29 -6.45 -2.88 3.12
N SER A 30 -6.30 -2.42 1.88
CA SER A 30 -6.98 -1.21 1.38
C SER A 30 -8.31 -1.50 0.67
N GLY A 31 -8.68 -2.77 0.48
CA GLY A 31 -9.79 -3.18 -0.38
C GLY A 31 -9.54 -2.97 -1.88
N GLY A 32 -8.35 -2.50 -2.24
CA GLY A 32 -7.90 -2.39 -3.63
C GLY A 32 -7.40 -3.71 -4.20
N LEU A 33 -7.14 -3.71 -5.50
CA LEU A 33 -6.72 -4.90 -6.26
C LEU A 33 -5.53 -5.63 -5.63
N ASP A 34 -4.45 -4.88 -5.35
CA ASP A 34 -3.17 -5.44 -4.92
C ASP A 34 -3.27 -6.12 -3.56
N SER A 35 -3.83 -5.40 -2.58
CA SER A 35 -4.02 -5.94 -1.23
C SER A 35 -4.99 -7.11 -1.20
N SER A 36 -6.00 -7.13 -2.10
CA SER A 36 -6.94 -8.24 -2.19
C SER A 36 -6.31 -9.49 -2.81
N ILE A 37 -5.38 -9.34 -3.76
CA ILE A 37 -4.62 -10.46 -4.31
C ILE A 37 -3.72 -11.06 -3.22
N ILE A 38 -2.95 -10.23 -2.51
CA ILE A 38 -2.08 -10.70 -1.42
C ILE A 38 -2.88 -11.39 -0.32
N ASP A 39 -4.00 -10.81 0.10
CA ASP A 39 -4.88 -11.38 1.11
C ASP A 39 -5.44 -12.76 0.68
N SER A 40 -5.94 -12.85 -0.56
CA SER A 40 -6.47 -14.11 -1.09
C SER A 40 -5.44 -15.22 -1.12
N LEU A 41 -4.21 -14.91 -1.57
CA LEU A 41 -3.12 -15.91 -1.64
C LEU A 41 -2.60 -16.27 -0.24
N ALA A 42 -2.54 -15.31 0.69
CA ALA A 42 -2.14 -15.58 2.07
C ALA A 42 -3.14 -16.49 2.81
N MET A 43 -4.45 -16.31 2.56
CA MET A 43 -5.50 -17.16 3.12
C MET A 43 -5.41 -18.64 2.71
N GLU A 44 -4.70 -18.95 1.63
CA GLU A 44 -4.47 -20.35 1.22
C GLU A 44 -3.53 -21.10 2.19
N ILE A 45 -2.68 -20.38 2.95
CA ILE A 45 -1.56 -20.95 3.70
C ILE A 45 -1.45 -20.52 5.15
N ALA A 46 -2.13 -19.42 5.56
CA ALA A 46 -2.09 -18.88 6.91
C ALA A 46 -3.45 -18.31 7.34
N SER A 47 -3.62 -18.15 8.64
CA SER A 47 -4.74 -17.36 9.18
C SER A 47 -4.46 -15.87 8.95
N THR A 48 -5.35 -15.17 8.24
CA THR A 48 -5.15 -13.75 7.92
C THR A 48 -6.05 -12.84 8.72
N SER A 49 -5.47 -11.75 9.24
CA SER A 49 -6.19 -10.62 9.84
C SER A 49 -6.03 -9.39 8.94
N ARG A 50 -7.14 -8.83 8.49
CA ARG A 50 -7.15 -7.64 7.63
C ARG A 50 -7.16 -6.38 8.48
N TYR A 51 -6.25 -5.45 8.18
CA TYR A 51 -6.21 -4.14 8.81
C TYR A 51 -6.32 -3.05 7.76
N THR A 52 -7.22 -2.10 7.97
CA THR A 52 -7.34 -0.92 7.14
C THR A 52 -7.21 0.34 7.99
N CYS A 53 -6.62 1.38 7.43
CA CYS A 53 -6.43 2.65 8.10
C CYS A 53 -7.33 3.72 7.48
N ALA A 54 -8.03 4.47 8.29
CA ALA A 54 -8.87 5.58 7.85
C ALA A 54 -8.81 6.74 8.84
N VAL A 55 -9.01 7.95 8.32
CA VAL A 55 -9.30 9.12 9.15
C VAL A 55 -10.80 9.18 9.38
N ARG A 56 -11.21 9.49 10.62
CA ARG A 56 -12.62 9.61 11.00
C ARG A 56 -13.38 10.55 10.04
N GLU A 57 -14.57 10.11 9.61
CA GLU A 57 -15.46 10.86 8.71
C GLU A 57 -14.91 11.09 7.29
N SER A 58 -13.80 10.46 6.92
CA SER A 58 -13.34 10.48 5.55
C SER A 58 -14.32 9.73 4.63
N PRO A 59 -14.32 10.01 3.31
CA PRO A 59 -15.09 9.21 2.36
C PRO A 59 -14.79 7.71 2.44
N ASP A 60 -13.62 7.36 2.95
CA ASP A 60 -13.18 5.97 3.08
C ASP A 60 -13.62 5.33 4.38
N ASP A 61 -13.81 6.08 5.45
CA ASP A 61 -14.49 5.57 6.64
C ASP A 61 -15.87 5.01 6.25
N ARG A 62 -16.59 5.66 5.32
CA ARG A 62 -17.85 5.15 4.78
C ARG A 62 -17.65 3.92 3.90
N LEU A 63 -16.72 3.97 2.94
CA LEU A 63 -16.40 2.82 2.07
C LEU A 63 -15.90 1.62 2.85
N VAL A 64 -15.07 1.86 3.87
CA VAL A 64 -14.59 0.81 4.76
C VAL A 64 -15.75 0.23 5.56
N ARG A 65 -16.69 1.05 6.06
CA ARG A 65 -17.91 0.56 6.75
C ARG A 65 -18.83 -0.21 5.81
N GLU A 66 -19.00 0.23 4.57
CA GLU A 66 -19.72 -0.51 3.53
C GLU A 66 -19.02 -1.84 3.22
N MET A 67 -17.71 -1.83 3.02
CA MET A 67 -16.91 -3.04 2.82
C MET A 67 -16.96 -3.99 4.04
N VAL A 68 -16.95 -3.45 5.26
CA VAL A 68 -17.09 -4.24 6.51
C VAL A 68 -18.42 -4.96 6.54
N ASN A 69 -19.50 -4.32 6.08
CA ASN A 69 -20.84 -4.92 6.09
C ASN A 69 -21.05 -5.96 4.98
N GLU A 70 -20.30 -5.88 3.89
CA GLU A 70 -20.43 -6.76 2.73
C GLU A 70 -19.50 -7.98 2.76
N GLN A 71 -18.42 -7.94 3.56
CA GLN A 71 -17.42 -9.00 3.57
C GLN A 71 -17.68 -10.04 4.66
N ARG A 72 -17.47 -11.31 4.29
CA ARG A 72 -17.54 -12.45 5.21
C ARG A 72 -16.54 -12.33 6.38
N ILE A 73 -15.38 -11.71 6.14
CA ILE A 73 -14.35 -11.39 7.14
C ILE A 73 -14.09 -9.88 7.04
N PRO A 74 -14.67 -9.07 7.93
CA PRO A 74 -14.47 -7.63 7.90
C PRO A 74 -13.06 -7.24 8.34
N PRO A 75 -12.45 -6.20 7.73
CA PRO A 75 -11.18 -5.69 8.21
C PRO A 75 -11.33 -4.96 9.56
N THR A 76 -10.29 -5.06 10.39
CA THR A 76 -10.13 -4.19 11.57
C THR A 76 -9.81 -2.78 11.11
N VAL A 77 -10.65 -1.81 11.45
CA VAL A 77 -10.48 -0.40 11.06
C VAL A 77 -9.64 0.34 12.10
N ILE A 78 -8.48 0.81 11.69
CA ILE A 78 -7.62 1.69 12.49
C ILE A 78 -8.02 3.13 12.21
N VAL A 79 -8.78 3.73 13.14
CA VAL A 79 -9.19 5.13 13.02
C VAL A 79 -8.11 6.04 13.60
N LEU A 80 -7.54 6.91 12.76
CA LEU A 80 -6.54 7.89 13.19
C LEU A 80 -7.21 9.12 13.80
N SER A 81 -6.87 9.40 15.06
CA SER A 81 -7.07 10.72 15.65
C SER A 81 -6.02 11.70 15.14
N GLU A 82 -6.25 13.00 15.29
CA GLU A 82 -5.28 14.04 14.92
C GLU A 82 -3.90 13.79 15.57
N THR A 83 -3.87 13.47 16.85
CA THR A 83 -2.61 13.19 17.59
C THR A 83 -1.86 12.00 16.98
N ARG A 84 -2.57 10.90 16.68
CA ARG A 84 -1.96 9.71 16.05
C ARG A 84 -1.51 10.01 14.63
N LEU A 85 -2.28 10.77 13.86
CA LEU A 85 -1.89 11.20 12.52
C LEU A 85 -0.59 12.00 12.55
N ILE A 86 -0.48 13.01 13.43
CA ILE A 86 0.74 13.82 13.58
C ILE A 86 1.93 12.96 14.00
N ALA A 87 1.74 12.01 14.92
CA ALA A 87 2.80 11.08 15.30
C ALA A 87 3.30 10.26 14.10
N HIS A 88 2.39 9.72 13.28
CA HIS A 88 2.80 8.99 12.06
C HIS A 88 3.39 9.90 10.99
N VAL A 89 2.99 11.17 10.89
CA VAL A 89 3.65 12.14 9.99
C VAL A 89 5.12 12.30 10.37
N ARG A 90 5.42 12.46 11.67
CA ARG A 90 6.80 12.56 12.16
C ARG A 90 7.59 11.29 11.94
N GLU A 91 7.00 10.14 12.28
CA GLU A 91 7.59 8.83 12.09
C GLU A 91 7.95 8.58 10.61
N ALA A 92 7.01 8.83 9.69
CA ALA A 92 7.23 8.70 8.26
C ALA A 92 8.31 9.66 7.75
N ALA A 93 8.26 10.93 8.15
CA ALA A 93 9.22 11.94 7.74
C ALA A 93 10.65 11.57 8.17
N TYR A 94 10.81 11.13 9.41
CA TYR A 94 12.10 10.72 9.96
C TYR A 94 12.64 9.48 9.24
N ALA A 95 11.84 8.43 9.16
CA ALA A 95 12.26 7.14 8.62
C ALA A 95 12.54 7.18 7.12
N LEU A 96 11.69 7.90 6.36
CA LEU A 96 11.88 8.06 4.92
C LEU A 96 12.85 9.18 4.55
N ASN A 97 13.33 9.92 5.55
CA ASN A 97 14.14 11.13 5.36
C ASN A 97 13.54 12.10 4.33
N THR A 98 12.27 12.45 4.53
CA THR A 98 11.51 13.27 3.59
C THR A 98 10.53 14.20 4.30
N THR A 99 10.29 15.38 3.72
CA THR A 99 9.18 16.27 4.09
C THR A 99 8.12 16.35 2.98
N ASN A 100 8.18 15.45 1.98
CA ASN A 100 7.20 15.40 0.92
C ASN A 100 5.84 14.89 1.46
N PRO A 101 4.78 15.73 1.48
CA PRO A 101 3.50 15.35 2.07
C PRO A 101 2.85 14.13 1.40
N VAL A 102 3.03 13.97 0.08
CA VAL A 102 2.45 12.85 -0.68
C VAL A 102 3.09 11.53 -0.26
N GLN A 103 4.41 11.51 -0.17
CA GLN A 103 5.18 10.32 0.23
C GLN A 103 4.86 9.94 1.67
N ILE A 104 4.80 10.92 2.57
CA ILE A 104 4.40 10.72 3.97
C ILE A 104 2.97 10.16 4.06
N ALA A 105 2.01 10.79 3.38
CA ALA A 105 0.61 10.36 3.43
C ALA A 105 0.40 8.94 2.88
N TYR A 106 1.24 8.53 1.91
CA TYR A 106 1.20 7.18 1.32
C TYR A 106 1.69 6.10 2.31
N SER A 107 2.70 6.42 3.12
CA SER A 107 3.31 5.46 4.06
C SER A 107 2.52 5.31 5.37
N ILE A 108 1.75 6.33 5.78
CA ILE A 108 1.01 6.32 7.05
C ILE A 108 0.08 5.10 7.22
N PRO A 109 -0.68 4.62 6.21
CA PRO A 109 -1.50 3.42 6.38
C PRO A 109 -0.71 2.19 6.82
N ILE A 110 0.47 1.97 6.25
CA ILE A 110 1.36 0.85 6.61
C ILE A 110 1.88 1.05 8.04
N LEU A 111 2.34 2.26 8.40
CA LEU A 111 2.83 2.58 9.74
C LEU A 111 1.74 2.40 10.81
N ALA A 112 0.51 2.76 10.50
CA ALA A 112 -0.63 2.55 11.38
C ALA A 112 -0.91 1.05 11.61
N VAL A 113 -0.81 0.22 10.56
CA VAL A 113 -0.94 -1.24 10.66
C VAL A 113 0.21 -1.81 11.48
N LEU A 114 1.45 -1.45 11.19
CA LEU A 114 2.64 -1.87 11.97
C LEU A 114 2.51 -1.56 13.46
N SER A 115 1.89 -0.44 13.80
CA SER A 115 1.69 -0.02 15.19
C SER A 115 0.48 -0.66 15.88
N SER A 116 -0.46 -1.25 15.14
CA SER A 116 -1.76 -1.69 15.66
C SER A 116 -2.01 -3.19 15.50
N ALA A 117 -1.45 -3.84 14.50
CA ALA A 117 -1.60 -5.28 14.26
C ALA A 117 -1.03 -6.08 15.44
N LYS A 118 -1.69 -7.18 15.78
CA LYS A 118 -1.23 -8.11 16.83
C LYS A 118 -0.21 -9.09 16.29
N GLU A 119 -0.36 -9.46 15.03
CA GLU A 119 0.46 -10.41 14.30
C GLU A 119 1.90 -9.88 14.19
N ARG A 120 2.85 -10.80 14.15
CA ARG A 120 4.27 -10.47 13.99
C ARG A 120 4.60 -10.10 12.55
N LEU A 121 4.01 -10.83 11.58
CA LEU A 121 4.21 -10.60 10.17
C LEU A 121 3.06 -9.78 9.58
N ILE A 122 3.41 -8.73 8.84
CA ILE A 122 2.48 -7.92 8.05
C ILE A 122 2.79 -8.11 6.57
N LEU A 123 1.78 -8.33 5.75
CA LEU A 123 1.91 -8.36 4.29
C LEU A 123 1.34 -7.08 3.70
N ALA A 124 2.01 -6.50 2.71
CA ALA A 124 1.58 -5.30 2.01
C ALA A 124 1.69 -5.44 0.50
N GLY A 125 0.75 -4.83 -0.23
CA GLY A 125 0.68 -4.86 -1.69
C GLY A 125 1.47 -3.74 -2.38
N SER A 126 2.50 -3.18 -1.75
CA SER A 126 3.38 -2.15 -2.34
C SER A 126 4.13 -2.70 -3.55
N VAL A 127 4.59 -1.80 -4.43
CA VAL A 127 5.35 -2.09 -5.65
C VAL A 127 4.49 -2.56 -6.84
N ALA A 128 3.28 -3.05 -6.59
CA ALA A 128 2.38 -3.49 -7.66
C ALA A 128 2.02 -2.40 -8.69
N ASP A 129 2.00 -1.14 -8.27
CA ASP A 129 1.70 0.00 -9.15
C ASP A 129 2.80 0.26 -10.15
N GLU A 130 4.02 0.19 -9.71
CA GLU A 130 5.23 0.41 -10.48
C GLU A 130 5.43 -0.74 -11.49
N LEU A 131 5.22 -1.98 -11.08
CA LEU A 131 5.41 -3.15 -11.93
C LEU A 131 4.33 -3.30 -13.01
N PHE A 132 3.07 -3.01 -12.66
CA PHE A 132 1.92 -3.32 -13.51
C PHE A 132 1.19 -2.09 -14.04
N GLY A 133 1.80 -0.90 -13.95
CA GLY A 133 1.27 0.30 -14.55
C GLY A 133 0.03 0.85 -13.85
N GLY A 134 0.06 0.94 -12.52
CA GLY A 134 -1.10 1.36 -11.73
C GLY A 134 -1.33 2.87 -11.67
N TYR A 135 -0.34 3.71 -11.93
CA TYR A 135 -0.47 5.16 -11.82
C TYR A 135 -1.08 5.79 -13.08
N ALA A 136 -1.97 6.78 -12.88
CA ALA A 136 -2.60 7.50 -13.99
C ALA A 136 -1.59 8.28 -14.85
N LYS A 137 -0.44 8.65 -14.30
CA LYS A 137 0.62 9.34 -15.05
C LYS A 137 1.18 8.48 -16.19
N TYR A 138 1.25 7.16 -16.02
CA TYR A 138 1.75 6.25 -17.05
C TYR A 138 0.88 6.20 -18.32
N MET A 139 -0.40 6.58 -18.21
CA MET A 139 -1.32 6.64 -19.35
C MET A 139 -1.17 7.92 -20.19
N ARG A 140 -0.36 8.87 -19.73
CA ARG A 140 -0.13 10.14 -20.43
C ARG A 140 1.10 10.13 -21.31
N GLU A 141 1.90 9.07 -21.22
CA GLU A 141 3.14 8.87 -21.96
C GLU A 141 2.91 7.79 -23.03
N GLU A 142 3.53 7.95 -24.18
CA GLU A 142 3.48 6.95 -25.25
C GLU A 142 4.18 5.65 -24.82
N ASP A 143 5.33 5.78 -24.14
CA ASP A 143 6.04 4.67 -23.49
C ASP A 143 6.49 5.05 -22.08
N PRO A 144 5.75 4.65 -21.04
CA PRO A 144 6.08 4.95 -19.65
C PRO A 144 7.13 4.00 -19.05
N THR A 145 7.75 3.09 -19.80
CA THR A 145 8.62 2.03 -19.27
C THR A 145 9.79 2.60 -18.45
N ILE A 146 10.43 3.66 -18.93
CA ILE A 146 11.53 4.34 -18.20
C ILE A 146 11.02 4.92 -16.89
N GLN A 147 9.87 5.61 -16.93
CA GLN A 147 9.29 6.20 -15.72
C GLN A 147 8.87 5.13 -14.70
N MET A 148 8.31 4.01 -15.17
CA MET A 148 7.97 2.85 -14.34
C MET A 148 9.23 2.29 -13.64
N GLY A 149 10.36 2.18 -14.35
CA GLY A 149 11.63 1.73 -13.79
C GLY A 149 12.17 2.69 -12.71
N ILE A 150 12.09 4.01 -12.95
CA ILE A 150 12.51 5.02 -11.96
C ILE A 150 11.63 4.95 -10.71
N ASP A 151 10.32 4.81 -10.88
CA ASP A 151 9.38 4.72 -9.77
C ASP A 151 9.56 3.41 -8.99
N LEU A 152 9.84 2.29 -9.68
CA LEU A 152 10.16 1.01 -9.06
C LEU A 152 11.40 1.11 -8.17
N ALA A 153 12.50 1.70 -8.66
CA ALA A 153 13.71 1.88 -7.86
C ALA A 153 13.42 2.66 -6.57
N LYS A 154 12.66 3.75 -6.65
CA LYS A 154 12.25 4.53 -5.48
C LYS A 154 11.36 3.74 -4.52
N ALA A 155 10.42 2.94 -5.06
CA ALA A 155 9.55 2.12 -4.24
C ALA A 155 10.33 1.03 -3.49
N LEU A 156 11.36 0.45 -4.12
CA LEU A 156 12.25 -0.53 -3.47
C LEU A 156 13.05 0.11 -2.33
N GLU A 157 13.61 1.31 -2.51
CA GLU A 157 14.27 2.06 -1.43
C GLU A 157 13.30 2.37 -0.28
N GLU A 158 12.03 2.66 -0.59
CA GLU A 158 11.01 2.97 0.41
C GLU A 158 10.63 1.72 1.24
N ILE A 159 10.47 0.55 0.62
CA ILE A 159 10.16 -0.68 1.34
C ILE A 159 11.33 -1.17 2.21
N GLU A 160 12.59 -0.89 1.85
CA GLU A 160 13.75 -1.14 2.73
C GLU A 160 13.60 -0.36 4.05
N LYS A 161 13.31 0.94 3.97
CA LYS A 161 13.06 1.78 5.14
C LYS A 161 11.85 1.32 5.97
N LEU A 162 10.76 0.91 5.31
CA LEU A 162 9.60 0.35 6.00
C LEU A 162 9.94 -0.97 6.73
N THR A 163 10.83 -1.77 6.16
CA THR A 163 11.34 -3.00 6.77
C THR A 163 12.16 -2.70 8.04
N GLU A 164 13.00 -1.66 8.01
CA GLU A 164 13.74 -1.19 9.19
C GLU A 164 12.79 -0.73 10.31
N ILE A 165 11.74 0.04 9.94
CA ILE A 165 10.72 0.48 10.92
C ILE A 165 9.99 -0.74 11.52
N ALA A 166 9.58 -1.69 10.70
CA ALA A 166 8.93 -2.91 11.18
C ALA A 166 9.82 -3.64 12.19
N SER A 167 11.09 -3.81 11.85
CA SER A 167 12.10 -4.44 12.72
C SER A 167 12.27 -3.70 14.04
N SER A 168 12.31 -2.37 14.03
CA SER A 168 12.39 -1.55 15.24
C SER A 168 11.19 -1.71 16.18
N LYS A 169 10.04 -2.13 15.61
CA LYS A 169 8.80 -2.44 16.35
C LYS A 169 8.68 -3.92 16.74
N GLY A 170 9.72 -4.74 16.53
CA GLY A 170 9.71 -6.19 16.76
C GLY A 170 8.79 -6.95 15.80
N LYS A 171 8.54 -6.39 14.62
CA LYS A 171 7.68 -6.95 13.56
C LYS A 171 8.47 -7.24 12.30
N THR A 172 7.87 -8.02 11.42
CA THR A 172 8.36 -8.28 10.06
C THR A 172 7.32 -7.76 9.08
N ILE A 173 7.74 -7.21 7.95
CA ILE A 173 6.85 -6.85 6.85
C ILE A 173 7.31 -7.53 5.58
N GLY A 174 6.37 -8.16 4.87
CA GLY A 174 6.60 -8.81 3.58
C GLY A 174 5.94 -8.04 2.45
N PHE A 175 6.65 -7.94 1.34
CA PHE A 175 6.21 -7.27 0.12
C PHE A 175 6.26 -8.26 -1.06
N PRO A 176 5.26 -9.14 -1.23
CA PRO A 176 5.33 -10.20 -2.24
C PRO A 176 5.56 -9.68 -3.66
N PHE A 177 5.01 -8.51 -4.02
CA PHE A 177 5.26 -7.90 -5.32
C PHE A 177 6.71 -7.44 -5.53
N ALA A 178 7.48 -7.25 -4.46
CA ALA A 178 8.89 -6.86 -4.54
C ALA A 178 9.85 -8.07 -4.59
N SER A 179 9.33 -9.32 -4.64
CA SER A 179 10.22 -10.47 -4.82
C SER A 179 10.90 -10.43 -6.19
N GLY A 180 12.15 -10.88 -6.26
CA GLY A 180 12.92 -10.88 -7.52
C GLY A 180 12.17 -11.61 -8.64
N GLN A 181 11.55 -12.76 -8.34
CA GLN A 181 10.80 -13.55 -9.32
C GLN A 181 9.58 -12.79 -9.88
N VAL A 182 8.89 -11.99 -9.06
CA VAL A 182 7.76 -11.16 -9.53
C VAL A 182 8.26 -10.00 -10.37
N ILE A 183 9.36 -9.36 -9.98
CA ILE A 183 9.98 -8.26 -10.73
C ILE A 183 10.45 -8.76 -12.11
N ASP A 184 11.15 -9.89 -12.14
CA ASP A 184 11.65 -10.49 -13.39
C ASP A 184 10.47 -10.85 -14.32
N LEU A 185 9.48 -11.57 -13.80
CA LEU A 185 8.28 -11.90 -14.57
C LEU A 185 7.57 -10.66 -15.08
N ALA A 186 7.41 -9.64 -14.23
CA ALA A 186 6.75 -8.39 -14.60
C ALA A 186 7.52 -7.67 -15.71
N SER A 187 8.87 -7.72 -15.73
CA SER A 187 9.68 -7.10 -16.78
C SER A 187 9.43 -7.72 -18.16
N ASP A 188 9.15 -9.03 -18.22
CA ASP A 188 8.87 -9.76 -19.44
C ASP A 188 7.43 -9.57 -19.97
N ILE A 189 6.55 -8.99 -19.16
CA ILE A 189 5.16 -8.73 -19.58
C ILE A 189 5.11 -7.51 -20.50
N PRO A 190 4.60 -7.65 -21.73
CA PRO A 190 4.45 -6.53 -22.66
C PRO A 190 3.62 -5.40 -22.07
N LEU A 191 4.01 -4.14 -22.32
CA LEU A 191 3.35 -2.94 -21.79
C LEU A 191 1.82 -2.96 -22.02
N LYS A 192 1.36 -3.34 -23.21
CA LYS A 192 -0.07 -3.44 -23.56
C LYS A 192 -0.87 -4.41 -22.68
N ARG A 193 -0.23 -5.35 -22.01
CA ARG A 193 -0.86 -6.23 -21.03
C ARG A 193 -0.88 -5.64 -19.61
N LYS A 194 -0.14 -4.57 -19.39
CA LYS A 194 -0.16 -3.78 -18.16
C LYS A 194 -1.09 -2.59 -18.29
N ILE A 195 -0.98 -1.85 -19.41
CA ILE A 195 -1.71 -0.62 -19.69
C ILE A 195 -2.17 -0.66 -21.15
N ASP A 196 -3.47 -0.44 -21.40
CA ASP A 196 -4.01 -0.32 -22.74
C ASP A 196 -5.30 0.52 -22.73
N GLY A 197 -5.39 1.53 -23.60
CA GLY A 197 -6.50 2.48 -23.59
C GLY A 197 -6.69 3.09 -22.21
N ASP A 198 -7.89 2.96 -21.65
CA ASP A 198 -8.22 3.43 -20.29
C ASP A 198 -7.92 2.40 -19.20
N GLY A 199 -7.40 1.23 -19.57
CA GLY A 199 -7.13 0.12 -18.65
C GLY A 199 -5.76 0.22 -17.97
N ARG A 200 -5.72 0.01 -16.66
CA ARG A 200 -4.50 -0.09 -15.84
C ARG A 200 -4.47 -1.43 -15.12
N LYS A 201 -3.25 -1.98 -14.91
CA LYS A 201 -3.05 -3.28 -14.24
C LYS A 201 -3.82 -4.42 -14.89
N ILE A 202 -3.92 -4.43 -16.23
CA ILE A 202 -4.80 -5.33 -16.98
C ILE A 202 -4.55 -6.79 -16.60
N ILE A 203 -3.30 -7.24 -16.63
CA ILE A 203 -2.97 -8.63 -16.29
C ILE A 203 -3.24 -8.96 -14.81
N LEU A 204 -3.02 -8.01 -13.87
CA LEU A 204 -3.38 -8.21 -12.47
C LEU A 204 -4.90 -8.31 -12.26
N ARG A 205 -5.68 -7.55 -13.01
CA ARG A 205 -7.15 -7.66 -13.01
C ARG A 205 -7.61 -9.00 -13.53
N GLN A 206 -6.96 -9.53 -14.58
CA GLN A 206 -7.23 -10.87 -15.09
C GLN A 206 -6.87 -11.94 -14.04
N ALA A 207 -5.73 -11.80 -13.35
CA ALA A 207 -5.34 -12.70 -12.26
C ALA A 207 -6.35 -12.65 -11.11
N ALA A 208 -6.76 -11.46 -10.68
CA ALA A 208 -7.77 -11.31 -9.63
C ALA A 208 -9.13 -11.93 -10.03
N LYS A 209 -9.55 -11.77 -11.29
CA LYS A 209 -10.76 -12.40 -11.80
C LYS A 209 -10.65 -13.93 -11.77
N GLN A 210 -9.52 -14.50 -12.17
CA GLN A 210 -9.28 -15.95 -12.12
C GLN A 210 -9.25 -16.49 -10.69
N LEU A 211 -8.77 -15.68 -9.73
CA LEU A 211 -8.81 -15.99 -8.29
C LEU A 211 -10.19 -15.75 -7.63
N GLY A 212 -11.20 -15.30 -8.39
CA GLY A 212 -12.52 -15.01 -7.85
C GLY A 212 -12.58 -13.76 -6.96
N ILE A 213 -11.65 -12.83 -7.10
CA ILE A 213 -11.56 -11.62 -6.28
C ILE A 213 -12.41 -10.51 -6.90
N GLU A 214 -13.44 -10.05 -6.18
CA GLU A 214 -14.36 -8.99 -6.66
C GLU A 214 -13.67 -7.64 -6.93
N ALA A 215 -12.52 -7.37 -6.29
CA ALA A 215 -11.76 -6.13 -6.49
C ALA A 215 -11.24 -5.96 -7.95
N HIS A 216 -11.33 -6.98 -8.80
CA HIS A 216 -10.89 -6.90 -10.20
C HIS A 216 -11.61 -5.81 -11.01
N ASP A 217 -12.87 -5.50 -10.69
CA ASP A 217 -13.67 -4.46 -11.36
C ASP A 217 -13.66 -3.10 -10.66
N ARG A 218 -13.08 -3.01 -9.46
CA ARG A 218 -13.08 -1.75 -8.72
C ARG A 218 -12.16 -0.71 -9.34
N PRO A 219 -12.60 0.56 -9.47
CA PRO A 219 -11.74 1.65 -9.91
C PRO A 219 -10.60 1.86 -8.90
N LYS A 220 -9.38 2.06 -9.41
CA LYS A 220 -8.23 2.32 -8.55
C LYS A 220 -8.36 3.66 -7.84
N ARG A 221 -8.17 3.66 -6.53
CA ARG A 221 -7.94 4.84 -5.69
C ARG A 221 -6.55 4.76 -5.07
N ALA A 222 -5.80 5.85 -5.10
CA ALA A 222 -4.50 5.88 -4.43
C ALA A 222 -4.69 5.86 -2.90
N ALA A 223 -3.88 5.10 -2.17
CA ALA A 223 -4.02 4.88 -0.73
C ALA A 223 -4.10 6.19 0.09
N GLN A 224 -3.29 7.21 -0.27
CA GLN A 224 -3.30 8.50 0.43
C GLN A 224 -4.62 9.28 0.27
N TYR A 225 -5.35 9.05 -0.83
CA TYR A 225 -6.64 9.70 -1.07
C TYR A 225 -7.80 8.88 -0.52
N SER A 226 -7.65 7.58 -0.53
CA SER A 226 -8.69 6.69 -0.04
C SER A 226 -8.72 6.61 1.48
N SER A 227 -7.61 6.68 2.17
CA SER A 227 -7.58 6.75 3.63
C SER A 227 -8.01 8.11 4.21
N GLY A 228 -8.21 9.13 3.39
CA GLY A 228 -8.49 10.50 3.82
C GLY A 228 -7.30 11.22 4.46
N ILE A 229 -6.14 10.57 4.56
CA ILE A 229 -4.96 11.11 5.26
C ILE A 229 -4.49 12.42 4.65
N MET A 230 -4.32 12.48 3.32
CA MET A 230 -3.87 13.70 2.65
C MET A 230 -4.82 14.87 2.90
N LYS A 231 -6.13 14.64 2.78
CA LYS A 231 -7.16 15.66 3.02
C LYS A 231 -7.14 16.15 4.46
N GLU A 232 -6.92 15.25 5.41
CA GLU A 232 -6.83 15.62 6.82
C GLU A 232 -5.56 16.42 7.11
N MET A 233 -4.41 16.03 6.55
CA MET A 233 -3.18 16.81 6.64
C MET A 233 -3.36 18.22 6.05
N GLU A 234 -4.01 18.36 4.89
CA GLU A 234 -4.35 19.64 4.28
C GLU A 234 -5.32 20.47 5.14
N ARG A 235 -6.32 19.81 5.78
CA ARG A 235 -7.25 20.47 6.69
C ARG A 235 -6.52 21.03 7.90
N LEU A 236 -5.62 20.26 8.49
CA LEU A 236 -4.81 20.67 9.64
C LEU A 236 -3.84 21.79 9.27
N ALA A 237 -3.20 21.71 8.11
CA ALA A 237 -2.33 22.78 7.61
C ALA A 237 -3.10 24.11 7.43
N ARG A 238 -4.27 24.07 6.79
CA ARG A 238 -5.14 25.25 6.64
C ARG A 238 -5.60 25.81 7.99
N ARG A 239 -5.96 24.96 8.95
CA ARG A 239 -6.31 25.39 10.31
C ARG A 239 -5.17 26.14 11.00
N ASP A 240 -3.93 25.68 10.79
CA ASP A 240 -2.72 26.27 11.35
C ASP A 240 -2.20 27.47 10.51
N GLY A 241 -2.93 27.89 9.43
CA GLY A 241 -2.58 29.01 8.55
C GLY A 241 -1.39 28.74 7.62
N LEU A 242 -1.09 27.47 7.33
CA LEU A 242 0.08 27.03 6.57
C LEU A 242 -0.34 26.29 5.29
N ASP A 243 0.55 26.27 4.29
CA ASP A 243 0.51 25.28 3.24
C ASP A 243 0.95 23.90 3.79
N ILE A 244 0.59 22.82 3.10
CA ILE A 244 0.82 21.45 3.60
C ILE A 244 2.31 21.12 3.76
N LYS A 245 3.18 21.66 2.90
CA LYS A 245 4.62 21.39 2.97
C LYS A 245 5.22 22.06 4.21
N SER A 246 4.96 23.35 4.40
CA SER A 246 5.38 24.12 5.58
C SER A 246 4.82 23.52 6.87
N TRP A 247 3.59 23.00 6.83
CA TRP A 247 2.97 22.34 7.97
C TRP A 247 3.73 21.04 8.34
N VAL A 248 4.05 20.19 7.37
CA VAL A 248 4.84 18.97 7.60
C VAL A 248 6.22 19.32 8.17
N GLU A 249 6.94 20.26 7.55
CA GLU A 249 8.26 20.71 8.02
C GLU A 249 8.20 21.21 9.47
N GLY A 250 7.17 21.98 9.83
CA GLY A 250 6.93 22.46 11.19
C GLY A 250 6.67 21.33 12.20
N LYS A 251 5.91 20.30 11.82
CA LYS A 251 5.65 19.15 12.71
C LYS A 251 6.89 18.29 12.94
N VAL A 252 7.78 18.19 11.96
CA VAL A 252 9.05 17.46 12.05
C VAL A 252 10.07 18.22 12.92
N SER A 253 10.19 19.55 12.72
CA SER A 253 11.18 20.38 13.43
C SER A 253 10.86 20.60 14.90
N SER A 254 9.62 20.42 15.34
CA SER A 254 9.19 20.68 16.72
C SER A 254 9.70 19.67 17.75
N ASP A 255 10.17 18.47 17.33
CA ASP A 255 10.73 17.47 18.25
C ASP A 255 12.18 17.75 18.68
N HIS A 256 12.94 18.58 17.94
CA HIS A 256 14.31 18.94 18.33
C HIS A 256 14.40 19.99 19.45
N ARG A 257 13.26 20.52 19.94
CA ARG A 257 13.24 21.55 21.01
C ARG A 257 12.84 21.02 22.39
N THR A 258 12.58 19.72 22.51
CA THR A 258 12.14 19.08 23.77
C THR A 258 13.06 17.94 24.25
N SER A 259 14.30 17.91 23.76
CA SER A 259 15.34 16.97 24.20
C SER A 259 16.39 17.68 25.02
#